data_1791fdf0d3b7be98db5762c85913ec7a
#
_entry.id   1791fdf0d3b7be98db5762c85913ec7a
#
_cell.length_a   1.000
_cell.length_b   1.000
_cell.length_c   1.000
_cell.angle_alpha   90.00
_cell.angle_beta   90.00
_cell.angle_gamma   90.00
#
_symmetry.space_group_name_H-M   'P 1'
#
loop_
_entity.id
_entity.type
_entity.pdbx_description
1 polymer ?
#
loop_
_entity_poly.entity_id
_entity_poly.type
_entity_poly.pdbx_seq_one_letter_code
_entity_poly.pdbx_strand_id
1 'polypeptide(L)'
;MVEYSDFNELRLYMKLKFNENGKFKILLFGDLHEKYDYAESLNFKDMQKLMNASLDRYSPDLCVLLGDVCSTHGCDEEPEKFKAMATAVCKPMFDRNIPVAVIFGNHEHDPGCDDAVVKAYNEIGCIMRNESDGPHGKADYKELIYSSDGKTPKFCLWFIDSNNLYPDQAVSDYDIVYPDQIEWFERESAKLREQNGGNPMPSFVFQHIPVPEEYRLLRKARIWELPFAAKGFNTKSGNRYMLKKGCEGYLGEGPCSPDIDDGQFDSWKKVGGVLGAFFGHDHLNDFSGYVDGIYLAQHKTAGFRAYTDGCRSCVRLLTLDENDLGSFEQELRHFKEFGLECECLGPIFKRISDRQSTNMHIAAKILGAAAGTAALAIGAKYIIKAKLGKKGEK
;
A
#
# COMPACT_ATOMS: atom_id res chain seq x y z
N MET A 1 27.95 8.66 -25.32
CA MET A 1 27.04 9.06 -24.23
C MET A 1 25.64 8.85 -24.80
N VAL A 2 24.93 7.83 -24.37
CA VAL A 2 23.49 7.67 -24.70
C VAL A 2 22.80 8.72 -23.84
N GLU A 3 22.03 9.60 -24.45
CA GLU A 3 21.36 10.69 -23.73
C GLU A 3 20.32 10.12 -22.77
N TYR A 4 20.07 10.79 -21.66
CA TYR A 4 19.09 10.39 -20.64
C TYR A 4 17.66 10.19 -21.22
N SER A 5 17.34 10.86 -22.33
CA SER A 5 16.10 10.72 -23.11
C SER A 5 15.91 9.31 -23.68
N ASP A 6 16.97 8.69 -24.21
CA ASP A 6 16.88 7.37 -24.85
C ASP A 6 16.62 6.24 -23.85
N PHE A 7 17.12 6.39 -22.61
CA PHE A 7 16.85 5.42 -21.53
C PHE A 7 15.41 5.50 -20.99
N ASN A 8 14.81 6.69 -20.96
CA ASN A 8 13.44 6.88 -20.50
C ASN A 8 12.43 6.31 -21.53
N GLU A 9 12.64 6.54 -22.82
CA GLU A 9 11.82 5.92 -23.87
C GLU A 9 11.92 4.38 -23.84
N LEU A 10 13.10 3.82 -23.66
CA LEU A 10 13.30 2.38 -23.58
C LEU A 10 12.54 1.74 -22.41
N ARG A 11 12.40 2.42 -21.26
CA ARG A 11 11.67 1.92 -20.10
C ARG A 11 10.17 1.90 -20.32
N LEU A 12 9.60 2.93 -20.92
CA LEU A 12 8.17 3.02 -21.22
C LEU A 12 7.70 1.93 -22.21
N TYR A 13 8.61 1.40 -23.03
CA TYR A 13 8.32 0.33 -24.00
C TYR A 13 8.81 -1.05 -23.55
N MET A 14 9.36 -1.17 -22.32
CA MET A 14 9.76 -2.48 -21.81
C MET A 14 8.54 -3.36 -21.58
N LYS A 15 8.44 -4.42 -22.37
CA LYS A 15 7.40 -5.42 -22.24
C LYS A 15 7.60 -6.21 -20.95
N LEU A 16 6.65 -6.14 -20.02
CA LEU A 16 6.66 -6.96 -18.82
C LEU A 16 6.46 -8.42 -19.21
N LYS A 17 7.31 -9.32 -18.74
CA LYS A 17 7.22 -10.75 -19.01
C LYS A 17 7.79 -11.60 -17.89
N PHE A 18 7.28 -12.80 -17.75
CA PHE A 18 7.88 -13.79 -16.86
C PHE A 18 9.35 -14.01 -17.22
N ASN A 19 10.17 -14.22 -16.20
CA ASN A 19 11.58 -14.54 -16.39
C ASN A 19 11.78 -16.00 -16.86
N GLU A 20 13.01 -16.39 -17.13
CA GLU A 20 13.34 -17.74 -17.61
C GLU A 20 12.92 -18.89 -16.64
N ASN A 21 12.73 -18.58 -15.35
CA ASN A 21 12.24 -19.52 -14.36
C ASN A 21 10.70 -19.49 -14.22
N GLY A 22 10.00 -18.79 -15.08
CA GLY A 22 8.54 -18.63 -15.03
C GLY A 22 8.04 -17.79 -13.86
N LYS A 23 8.87 -16.93 -13.26
CA LYS A 23 8.47 -16.06 -12.15
C LYS A 23 8.40 -14.61 -12.58
N PHE A 24 7.50 -13.85 -11.92
CA PHE A 24 7.41 -12.40 -12.03
C PHE A 24 7.17 -11.81 -10.65
N LYS A 25 8.03 -10.87 -10.25
CA LYS A 25 8.04 -10.26 -8.93
C LYS A 25 7.62 -8.80 -9.00
N ILE A 26 6.64 -8.41 -8.21
CA ILE A 26 6.15 -7.04 -8.08
C ILE A 26 6.43 -6.57 -6.65
N LEU A 27 7.14 -5.45 -6.51
CA LEU A 27 7.43 -4.85 -5.20
C LEU A 27 6.62 -3.58 -5.04
N LEU A 28 5.83 -3.50 -3.95
CA LEU A 28 4.94 -2.39 -3.66
C LEU A 28 5.54 -1.43 -2.65
N PHE A 29 5.35 -0.13 -2.90
CA PHE A 29 5.62 0.97 -1.98
C PHE A 29 4.38 1.88 -1.95
N GLY A 30 3.90 2.29 -0.79
CA GLY A 30 2.75 3.18 -0.64
C GLY A 30 3.07 4.41 0.19
N ASP A 31 2.35 5.49 -0.03
CA ASP A 31 2.24 6.64 0.86
C ASP A 31 3.58 7.25 1.27
N LEU A 32 4.41 7.62 0.28
CA LEU A 32 5.74 8.16 0.53
C LEU A 32 5.68 9.63 0.97
N HIS A 33 4.71 10.39 0.44
CA HIS A 33 4.43 11.81 0.74
C HIS A 33 5.67 12.70 0.64
N GLU A 34 6.56 12.47 -0.33
CA GLU A 34 7.79 13.23 -0.40
C GLU A 34 7.54 14.68 -0.78
N LYS A 35 8.42 15.58 -0.36
CA LYS A 35 8.28 17.03 -0.50
C LYS A 35 9.53 17.64 -1.15
N TYR A 36 9.41 18.88 -1.61
CA TYR A 36 10.45 19.60 -2.33
C TYR A 36 11.76 19.84 -1.55
N ASP A 37 11.74 19.67 -0.23
CA ASP A 37 12.94 19.71 0.64
C ASP A 37 13.59 18.33 0.82
N TYR A 38 13.29 17.36 -0.04
CA TYR A 38 13.72 15.95 0.05
C TYR A 38 15.23 15.80 0.20
N ALA A 39 16.03 16.59 -0.49
CA ALA A 39 17.49 16.43 -0.54
C ALA A 39 18.17 16.55 0.83
N GLU A 40 17.61 17.36 1.74
CA GLU A 40 18.12 17.60 3.09
C GLU A 40 17.41 16.76 4.17
N SER A 41 16.38 16.02 3.78
CA SER A 41 15.48 15.32 4.69
C SER A 41 16.03 13.99 5.18
N LEU A 42 16.02 13.77 6.49
CA LEU A 42 16.28 12.44 7.06
C LEU A 42 15.16 11.45 6.73
N ASN A 43 13.92 11.92 6.56
CA ASN A 43 12.78 11.10 6.16
C ASN A 43 13.03 10.48 4.78
N PHE A 44 13.47 11.30 3.83
CA PHE A 44 13.85 10.83 2.49
C PHE A 44 15.00 9.82 2.56
N LYS A 45 16.04 10.08 3.36
CA LYS A 45 17.17 9.16 3.51
C LYS A 45 16.75 7.80 4.05
N ASP A 46 15.88 7.77 5.07
CA ASP A 46 15.39 6.51 5.64
C ASP A 46 14.46 5.76 4.66
N MET A 47 13.61 6.47 3.93
CA MET A 47 12.83 5.90 2.83
C MET A 47 13.75 5.26 1.76
N GLN A 48 14.79 5.98 1.32
CA GLN A 48 15.76 5.48 0.35
C GLN A 48 16.52 4.24 0.86
N LYS A 49 16.83 4.16 2.18
CA LYS A 49 17.42 2.95 2.78
C LYS A 49 16.49 1.76 2.64
N LEU A 50 15.17 1.94 2.93
CA LEU A 50 14.18 0.88 2.79
C LEU A 50 14.08 0.41 1.34
N MET A 51 13.96 1.35 0.39
CA MET A 51 13.88 1.05 -1.04
C MET A 51 15.11 0.26 -1.49
N ASN A 52 16.32 0.76 -1.24
CA ASN A 52 17.54 0.10 -1.66
C ASN A 52 17.67 -1.31 -1.06
N ALA A 53 17.45 -1.47 0.25
CA ALA A 53 17.55 -2.77 0.91
C ALA A 53 16.52 -3.78 0.37
N SER A 54 15.30 -3.33 0.06
CA SER A 54 14.26 -4.19 -0.51
C SER A 54 14.54 -4.57 -1.97
N LEU A 55 15.01 -3.62 -2.77
CA LEU A 55 15.40 -3.87 -4.16
C LEU A 55 16.56 -4.86 -4.27
N ASP A 56 17.59 -4.69 -3.44
CA ASP A 56 18.76 -5.59 -3.39
C ASP A 56 18.37 -7.00 -2.93
N ARG A 57 17.42 -7.11 -1.98
CA ARG A 57 16.97 -8.39 -1.47
C ARG A 57 16.10 -9.16 -2.47
N TYR A 58 15.18 -8.47 -3.13
CA TYR A 58 14.13 -9.14 -3.89
C TYR A 58 14.38 -9.16 -5.39
N SER A 59 15.14 -8.21 -5.92
CA SER A 59 15.36 -8.02 -7.37
C SER A 59 14.04 -8.13 -8.14
N PRO A 60 13.08 -7.21 -7.92
CA PRO A 60 11.76 -7.29 -8.54
C PRO A 60 11.83 -6.99 -10.05
N ASP A 61 10.85 -7.52 -10.78
CA ASP A 61 10.67 -7.28 -12.21
C ASP A 61 9.86 -5.99 -12.48
N LEU A 62 9.10 -5.52 -11.47
CA LEU A 62 8.30 -4.29 -11.48
C LEU A 62 8.21 -3.71 -10.06
N CYS A 63 8.30 -2.40 -9.94
CA CYS A 63 7.88 -1.69 -8.74
C CYS A 63 6.56 -0.97 -8.99
N VAL A 64 5.65 -0.99 -8.00
CA VAL A 64 4.39 -0.23 -8.02
C VAL A 64 4.38 0.75 -6.86
N LEU A 65 4.17 2.02 -7.17
CA LEU A 65 3.95 3.09 -6.20
C LEU A 65 2.43 3.27 -6.05
N LEU A 66 1.93 3.00 -4.84
CA LEU A 66 0.49 2.90 -4.55
C LEU A 66 -0.16 4.27 -4.21
N GLY A 67 0.23 5.34 -4.91
CA GLY A 67 -0.29 6.68 -4.70
C GLY A 67 0.33 7.43 -3.53
N ASP A 68 -0.01 8.70 -3.40
CA ASP A 68 0.51 9.64 -2.40
C ASP A 68 2.04 9.64 -2.37
N VAL A 69 2.65 9.67 -3.56
CA VAL A 69 4.09 9.51 -3.73
C VAL A 69 4.84 10.80 -3.44
N CYS A 70 4.41 11.90 -4.07
CA CYS A 70 5.07 13.20 -4.00
C CYS A 70 4.05 14.32 -3.86
N SER A 71 4.44 15.42 -3.19
CA SER A 71 3.66 16.64 -3.21
C SER A 71 3.58 17.20 -4.63
N THR A 72 2.38 17.33 -5.15
CA THR A 72 2.08 17.79 -6.53
C THR A 72 1.83 19.30 -6.61
N HIS A 73 1.78 20.00 -5.48
CA HIS A 73 1.59 21.45 -5.45
C HIS A 73 2.62 22.19 -6.29
N GLY A 74 2.16 22.96 -7.26
CA GLY A 74 3.00 23.71 -8.19
C GLY A 74 3.60 22.86 -9.32
N CYS A 75 3.11 21.64 -9.54
CA CYS A 75 3.60 20.78 -10.63
C CYS A 75 3.40 21.40 -12.01
N ASP A 76 2.32 22.13 -12.23
CA ASP A 76 2.01 22.85 -13.46
C ASP A 76 2.81 24.15 -13.62
N GLU A 77 3.15 24.82 -12.51
CA GLU A 77 3.94 26.06 -12.50
C GLU A 77 5.45 25.80 -12.59
N GLU A 78 5.94 24.77 -11.87
CA GLU A 78 7.35 24.39 -11.79
C GLU A 78 7.57 22.88 -12.11
N PRO A 79 7.21 22.41 -13.32
CA PRO A 79 7.23 20.98 -13.67
C PRO A 79 8.61 20.34 -13.53
N GLU A 80 9.68 21.08 -13.80
CA GLU A 80 11.06 20.59 -13.65
C GLU A 80 11.43 20.31 -12.18
N LYS A 81 10.88 21.09 -11.25
CA LYS A 81 11.11 20.89 -9.82
C LYS A 81 10.37 19.64 -9.33
N PHE A 82 9.13 19.44 -9.77
CA PHE A 82 8.40 18.21 -9.50
C PHE A 82 9.11 16.99 -10.08
N LYS A 83 9.51 17.03 -11.35
CA LYS A 83 10.24 15.94 -12.01
C LYS A 83 11.55 15.60 -11.31
N ALA A 84 12.29 16.60 -10.83
CA ALA A 84 13.52 16.37 -10.08
C ALA A 84 13.25 15.60 -8.77
N MET A 85 12.19 15.96 -8.03
CA MET A 85 11.77 15.26 -6.82
C MET A 85 11.30 13.84 -7.11
N ALA A 86 10.40 13.66 -8.05
CA ALA A 86 9.87 12.34 -8.44
C ALA A 86 10.99 11.43 -9.00
N THR A 87 11.94 12.00 -9.78
CA THR A 87 13.13 11.26 -10.22
C THR A 87 13.98 10.80 -9.05
N ALA A 88 14.19 11.67 -8.04
CA ALA A 88 14.96 11.30 -6.86
C ALA A 88 14.29 10.18 -6.05
N VAL A 89 12.97 10.17 -5.94
CA VAL A 89 12.19 9.08 -5.34
C VAL A 89 12.38 7.78 -6.12
N CYS A 90 12.24 7.81 -7.44
CA CYS A 90 12.33 6.64 -8.30
C CYS A 90 13.77 6.18 -8.59
N LYS A 91 14.78 7.00 -8.24
CA LYS A 91 16.19 6.73 -8.56
C LYS A 91 16.68 5.33 -8.17
N PRO A 92 16.37 4.76 -6.99
CA PRO A 92 16.82 3.41 -6.65
C PRO A 92 16.37 2.32 -7.63
N MET A 93 15.14 2.46 -8.17
CA MET A 93 14.58 1.56 -9.18
C MET A 93 15.24 1.83 -10.54
N PHE A 94 15.36 3.09 -10.92
CA PHE A 94 15.96 3.50 -12.19
C PHE A 94 17.42 3.08 -12.33
N ASP A 95 18.22 3.21 -11.26
CA ASP A 95 19.62 2.76 -11.24
C ASP A 95 19.77 1.25 -11.46
N ARG A 96 18.72 0.47 -11.19
CA ARG A 96 18.66 -0.99 -11.38
C ARG A 96 17.92 -1.41 -12.65
N ASN A 97 17.50 -0.45 -13.49
CA ASN A 97 16.68 -0.66 -14.69
C ASN A 97 15.36 -1.39 -14.40
N ILE A 98 14.78 -1.19 -13.21
CA ILE A 98 13.48 -1.75 -12.84
C ILE A 98 12.39 -0.77 -13.29
N PRO A 99 11.38 -1.21 -14.07
CA PRO A 99 10.24 -0.38 -14.43
C PRO A 99 9.43 0.00 -13.18
N VAL A 100 8.84 1.20 -13.20
CA VAL A 100 8.05 1.76 -12.10
C VAL A 100 6.68 2.13 -12.63
N ALA A 101 5.64 1.50 -12.12
CA ALA A 101 4.25 1.89 -12.36
C ALA A 101 3.75 2.74 -11.18
N VAL A 102 2.99 3.78 -11.48
CA VAL A 102 2.47 4.72 -10.47
C VAL A 102 0.96 4.82 -10.61
N ILE A 103 0.22 4.73 -9.51
CA ILE A 103 -1.19 5.10 -9.45
C ILE A 103 -1.36 6.45 -8.76
N PHE A 104 -2.47 7.12 -9.01
CA PHE A 104 -2.84 8.29 -8.24
C PHE A 104 -3.33 7.89 -6.85
N GLY A 105 -2.86 8.64 -5.82
CA GLY A 105 -3.52 8.77 -4.55
C GLY A 105 -4.37 10.03 -4.51
N ASN A 106 -5.06 10.27 -3.41
CA ASN A 106 -5.89 11.45 -3.29
C ASN A 106 -5.07 12.75 -3.29
N HIS A 107 -3.82 12.73 -2.82
CA HIS A 107 -2.94 13.91 -2.82
C HIS A 107 -2.34 14.23 -4.19
N GLU A 108 -2.34 13.34 -5.16
CA GLU A 108 -2.01 13.66 -6.54
C GLU A 108 -3.06 14.60 -7.16
N HIS A 109 -4.30 14.58 -6.69
CA HIS A 109 -5.40 15.46 -7.16
C HIS A 109 -5.49 16.82 -6.45
N ASP A 110 -4.84 17.02 -5.30
CA ASP A 110 -4.98 18.18 -4.43
C ASP A 110 -4.87 19.54 -5.17
N PRO A 111 -3.91 19.76 -6.07
CA PRO A 111 -3.77 21.02 -6.77
C PRO A 111 -4.65 21.15 -8.02
N GLY A 112 -5.33 20.07 -8.45
CA GLY A 112 -6.14 20.07 -9.67
C GLY A 112 -5.33 20.19 -10.97
N CYS A 113 -4.05 19.78 -10.96
CA CYS A 113 -3.16 19.76 -12.13
C CYS A 113 -2.85 18.34 -12.62
N ASP A 114 -3.84 17.44 -12.57
CA ASP A 114 -3.71 16.00 -12.81
C ASP A 114 -2.97 15.66 -14.12
N ASP A 115 -3.34 16.32 -15.23
CA ASP A 115 -2.69 16.09 -16.53
C ASP A 115 -1.19 16.44 -16.51
N ALA A 116 -0.80 17.48 -15.74
CA ALA A 116 0.61 17.85 -15.58
C ALA A 116 1.37 16.80 -14.75
N VAL A 117 0.72 16.24 -13.74
CA VAL A 117 1.28 15.16 -12.91
C VAL A 117 1.50 13.90 -13.73
N VAL A 118 0.49 13.44 -14.49
CA VAL A 118 0.60 12.29 -15.41
C VAL A 118 1.74 12.50 -16.39
N LYS A 119 1.78 13.67 -17.04
CA LYS A 119 2.83 14.03 -17.98
C LYS A 119 4.21 13.99 -17.35
N ALA A 120 4.37 14.55 -16.15
CA ALA A 120 5.66 14.60 -15.46
C ALA A 120 6.17 13.21 -15.09
N TYR A 121 5.33 12.30 -14.59
CA TYR A 121 5.72 10.91 -14.32
C TYR A 121 6.13 10.17 -15.58
N ASN A 122 5.41 10.37 -16.69
CA ASN A 122 5.80 9.79 -17.99
C ASN A 122 7.18 10.31 -18.47
N GLU A 123 7.40 11.62 -18.39
CA GLU A 123 8.65 12.23 -18.84
C GLU A 123 9.87 11.77 -18.06
N ILE A 124 9.71 11.35 -16.81
CA ILE A 124 10.81 10.74 -16.03
C ILE A 124 10.96 9.24 -16.24
N GLY A 125 10.08 8.60 -17.04
CA GLY A 125 10.14 7.18 -17.39
C GLY A 125 9.36 6.25 -16.48
N CYS A 126 8.38 6.75 -15.72
CA CYS A 126 7.39 5.94 -15.02
C CYS A 126 6.27 5.50 -15.98
N ILE A 127 5.69 4.33 -15.71
CA ILE A 127 4.48 3.85 -16.38
C ILE A 127 3.30 4.53 -15.67
N MET A 128 2.67 5.46 -16.35
CA MET A 128 1.45 6.13 -15.90
C MET A 128 0.75 6.73 -17.12
N ARG A 129 -0.54 6.51 -17.26
CA ARG A 129 -1.37 7.07 -18.34
C ARG A 129 -2.84 7.00 -17.96
N ASN A 130 -3.69 7.57 -18.77
CA ASN A 130 -5.13 7.37 -18.67
C ASN A 130 -5.63 6.69 -19.95
N GLU A 131 -6.28 5.54 -19.80
CA GLU A 131 -6.91 4.78 -20.88
C GLU A 131 -8.45 4.81 -20.78
N SER A 132 -9.00 5.32 -19.67
CA SER A 132 -10.45 5.51 -19.56
C SER A 132 -10.91 6.71 -20.40
N ASP A 133 -12.10 6.62 -20.97
CA ASP A 133 -12.68 7.62 -21.88
C ASP A 133 -13.65 8.54 -21.15
N GLY A 134 -13.92 8.26 -19.87
CA GLY A 134 -14.89 8.97 -19.05
C GLY A 134 -14.35 10.27 -18.46
N PRO A 135 -15.21 11.05 -17.81
CA PRO A 135 -14.81 12.31 -17.15
C PRO A 135 -14.07 12.08 -15.82
N HIS A 136 -14.23 10.90 -15.20
CA HIS A 136 -13.63 10.55 -13.92
C HIS A 136 -12.39 9.66 -14.11
N GLY A 137 -11.53 9.69 -13.10
CA GLY A 137 -10.23 9.03 -13.16
C GLY A 137 -9.25 9.72 -14.11
N LYS A 138 -8.03 9.93 -13.68
CA LYS A 138 -6.97 10.58 -14.49
C LYS A 138 -5.78 9.65 -14.73
N ALA A 139 -5.79 8.50 -14.06
CA ALA A 139 -4.71 7.52 -14.15
C ALA A 139 -5.26 6.08 -14.16
N ASP A 140 -6.31 5.84 -14.95
CA ASP A 140 -6.86 4.50 -15.17
C ASP A 140 -6.13 3.84 -16.35
N TYR A 141 -5.42 2.75 -16.10
CA TYR A 141 -4.72 2.01 -17.14
C TYR A 141 -4.49 0.56 -16.75
N LYS A 142 -3.98 -0.22 -17.71
CA LYS A 142 -3.59 -1.61 -17.48
C LYS A 142 -2.23 -1.92 -18.07
N GLU A 143 -1.53 -2.88 -17.48
CA GLU A 143 -0.31 -3.48 -18.02
C GLU A 143 -0.46 -4.99 -18.13
N LEU A 144 0.12 -5.55 -19.18
CA LEU A 144 0.10 -6.99 -19.41
C LEU A 144 1.46 -7.61 -19.12
N ILE A 145 1.43 -8.68 -18.32
CA ILE A 145 2.60 -9.55 -18.16
C ILE A 145 2.50 -10.68 -19.18
N TYR A 146 3.52 -10.80 -20.01
CA TYR A 146 3.59 -11.81 -21.07
C TYR A 146 4.30 -13.06 -20.59
N SER A 147 4.07 -14.16 -21.31
CA SER A 147 4.82 -15.41 -21.18
C SER A 147 6.34 -15.16 -21.18
N SER A 148 7.11 -16.08 -20.63
CA SER A 148 8.57 -15.99 -20.57
C SER A 148 9.23 -15.82 -21.97
N ASP A 149 8.60 -16.39 -23.02
CA ASP A 149 9.01 -16.16 -24.42
C ASP A 149 8.56 -14.79 -25.00
N GLY A 150 7.80 -14.01 -24.22
CA GLY A 150 7.33 -12.67 -24.56
C GLY A 150 6.21 -12.60 -25.59
N LYS A 151 5.55 -13.71 -25.94
CA LYS A 151 4.57 -13.74 -27.05
C LYS A 151 3.13 -13.61 -26.61
N THR A 152 2.74 -14.29 -25.53
CA THR A 152 1.35 -14.44 -25.11
C THR A 152 1.10 -13.65 -23.83
N PRO A 153 0.07 -12.78 -23.75
CA PRO A 153 -0.32 -12.16 -22.48
C PRO A 153 -0.86 -13.24 -21.54
N LYS A 154 -0.42 -13.22 -20.30
CA LYS A 154 -0.71 -14.23 -19.28
C LYS A 154 -1.42 -13.67 -18.07
N PHE A 155 -1.16 -12.42 -17.72
CA PHE A 155 -1.66 -11.78 -16.52
C PHE A 155 -1.90 -10.30 -16.78
N CYS A 156 -2.91 -9.71 -16.14
CA CYS A 156 -3.21 -8.28 -16.24
C CYS A 156 -3.00 -7.58 -14.90
N LEU A 157 -2.39 -6.41 -14.93
CA LEU A 157 -2.29 -5.49 -13.82
C LEU A 157 -3.20 -4.29 -14.12
N TRP A 158 -4.21 -4.09 -13.30
CA TRP A 158 -5.11 -2.95 -13.39
C TRP A 158 -4.63 -1.87 -12.43
N PHE A 159 -4.58 -0.66 -12.89
CA PHE A 159 -4.26 0.55 -12.12
C PHE A 159 -5.48 1.44 -12.20
N ILE A 160 -6.17 1.62 -11.07
CA ILE A 160 -7.44 2.34 -10.98
C ILE A 160 -7.23 3.60 -10.13
N ASP A 161 -7.58 4.73 -10.69
CA ASP A 161 -7.63 5.99 -9.98
C ASP A 161 -8.87 6.02 -9.08
N SER A 162 -8.64 6.08 -7.78
CA SER A 162 -9.72 6.09 -6.77
C SER A 162 -10.21 7.50 -6.44
N ASN A 163 -9.81 8.49 -7.23
CA ASN A 163 -10.15 9.89 -7.08
C ASN A 163 -9.69 10.51 -5.73
N ASN A 164 -10.32 11.59 -5.26
CA ASN A 164 -9.89 12.35 -4.09
C ASN A 164 -10.95 12.35 -2.98
N LEU A 165 -11.57 13.49 -2.77
CA LEU A 165 -12.63 13.71 -1.79
C LEU A 165 -13.99 13.69 -2.47
N TYR A 166 -14.97 13.05 -1.85
CA TYR A 166 -16.33 13.05 -2.39
C TYR A 166 -16.90 14.47 -2.38
N PRO A 167 -17.62 14.90 -3.42
CA PRO A 167 -18.14 16.28 -3.52
C PRO A 167 -19.03 16.71 -2.35
N ASP A 168 -19.84 15.80 -1.81
CA ASP A 168 -20.64 16.02 -0.60
C ASP A 168 -20.07 15.22 0.57
N GLN A 169 -19.17 15.83 1.31
CA GLN A 169 -18.51 15.22 2.47
C GLN A 169 -19.45 14.88 3.65
N ALA A 170 -20.69 15.34 3.61
CA ALA A 170 -21.71 14.89 4.55
C ALA A 170 -22.18 13.45 4.23
N VAL A 171 -21.97 13.00 2.98
CA VAL A 171 -22.33 11.66 2.49
C VAL A 171 -21.15 10.71 2.58
N SER A 172 -19.98 11.14 2.10
CA SER A 172 -18.74 10.36 2.17
C SER A 172 -17.55 11.32 2.28
N ASP A 173 -16.52 10.98 3.05
CA ASP A 173 -15.29 11.78 3.11
C ASP A 173 -14.47 11.57 1.82
N TYR A 174 -14.27 10.33 1.41
CA TYR A 174 -13.52 9.98 0.21
C TYR A 174 -14.43 9.66 -0.96
N ASP A 175 -13.89 9.89 -2.15
CA ASP A 175 -14.58 9.69 -3.42
C ASP A 175 -14.68 8.20 -3.76
N ILE A 176 -15.45 7.90 -4.79
CA ILE A 176 -15.76 6.56 -5.30
C ILE A 176 -15.07 6.34 -6.64
N VAL A 177 -14.99 5.09 -7.07
CA VAL A 177 -14.73 4.77 -8.47
C VAL A 177 -16.04 4.90 -9.22
N TYR A 178 -16.09 5.80 -10.19
CA TYR A 178 -17.33 6.17 -10.87
C TYR A 178 -17.77 5.13 -11.90
N PRO A 179 -19.06 5.11 -12.28
CA PRO A 179 -19.59 4.13 -13.23
C PRO A 179 -18.86 4.09 -14.58
N ASP A 180 -18.37 5.21 -15.09
CA ASP A 180 -17.61 5.28 -16.34
C ASP A 180 -16.24 4.58 -16.25
N GLN A 181 -15.57 4.66 -15.10
CA GLN A 181 -14.33 3.91 -14.82
C GLN A 181 -14.62 2.40 -14.73
N ILE A 182 -15.73 2.03 -14.03
CA ILE A 182 -16.16 0.63 -13.92
C ILE A 182 -16.54 0.06 -15.29
N GLU A 183 -17.26 0.81 -16.12
CA GLU A 183 -17.60 0.42 -17.48
C GLU A 183 -16.34 0.25 -18.36
N TRP A 184 -15.35 1.11 -18.22
CA TRP A 184 -14.06 0.96 -18.88
C TRP A 184 -13.37 -0.34 -18.45
N PHE A 185 -13.28 -0.61 -17.16
CA PHE A 185 -12.69 -1.84 -16.63
C PHE A 185 -13.41 -3.10 -17.16
N GLU A 186 -14.75 -3.11 -17.16
CA GLU A 186 -15.55 -4.23 -17.67
C GLU A 186 -15.35 -4.44 -19.17
N ARG A 187 -15.32 -3.35 -19.94
CA ARG A 187 -15.11 -3.37 -21.40
C ARG A 187 -13.74 -3.92 -21.75
N GLU A 188 -12.71 -3.44 -21.07
CA GLU A 188 -11.34 -3.92 -21.31
C GLU A 188 -11.15 -5.36 -20.82
N SER A 189 -11.77 -5.75 -19.72
CA SER A 189 -11.78 -7.14 -19.24
C SER A 189 -12.43 -8.09 -20.25
N ALA A 190 -13.52 -7.66 -20.92
CA ALA A 190 -14.16 -8.44 -21.96
C ALA A 190 -13.23 -8.67 -23.18
N LYS A 191 -12.49 -7.64 -23.61
CA LYS A 191 -11.48 -7.76 -24.68
C LYS A 191 -10.37 -8.74 -24.29
N LEU A 192 -9.87 -8.65 -23.05
CA LEU A 192 -8.83 -9.58 -22.56
C LEU A 192 -9.36 -11.01 -22.46
N ARG A 193 -10.62 -11.21 -22.09
CA ARG A 193 -11.27 -12.53 -22.09
C ARG A 193 -11.31 -13.14 -23.49
N GLU A 194 -11.65 -12.36 -24.52
CA GLU A 194 -11.62 -12.82 -25.92
C GLU A 194 -10.22 -13.25 -26.32
N GLN A 195 -9.20 -12.44 -26.00
CA GLN A 195 -7.79 -12.74 -26.26
C GLN A 195 -7.30 -13.98 -25.50
N ASN A 196 -7.88 -14.27 -24.33
CA ASN A 196 -7.55 -15.41 -23.48
C ASN A 196 -8.45 -16.65 -23.76
N GLY A 197 -8.95 -16.79 -24.99
CA GLY A 197 -9.73 -17.94 -25.41
C GLY A 197 -11.08 -18.09 -24.71
N GLY A 198 -11.70 -16.99 -24.31
CA GLY A 198 -12.99 -16.93 -23.62
C GLY A 198 -12.93 -17.06 -22.10
N ASN A 199 -11.75 -17.28 -21.53
CA ASN A 199 -11.55 -17.35 -20.07
C ASN A 199 -11.18 -15.98 -19.49
N PRO A 200 -11.61 -15.65 -18.26
CA PRO A 200 -11.14 -14.45 -17.57
C PRO A 200 -9.62 -14.39 -17.54
N MET A 201 -9.04 -13.22 -17.79
CA MET A 201 -7.60 -13.01 -17.63
C MET A 201 -7.29 -12.91 -16.13
N PRO A 202 -6.38 -13.75 -15.57
CA PRO A 202 -5.91 -13.58 -14.20
C PRO A 202 -5.33 -12.18 -14.00
N SER A 203 -5.64 -11.53 -12.89
CA SER A 203 -5.27 -10.12 -12.72
C SER A 203 -5.14 -9.68 -11.27
N PHE A 204 -4.39 -8.59 -11.07
CA PHE A 204 -4.40 -7.79 -9.84
C PHE A 204 -5.00 -6.40 -10.12
N VAL A 205 -5.57 -5.82 -9.07
CA VAL A 205 -5.97 -4.41 -9.04
C VAL A 205 -5.06 -3.67 -8.07
N PHE A 206 -4.52 -2.54 -8.52
CA PHE A 206 -3.81 -1.57 -7.70
C PHE A 206 -4.62 -0.29 -7.66
N GLN A 207 -4.92 0.17 -6.46
CA GLN A 207 -5.75 1.34 -6.20
C GLN A 207 -5.28 1.98 -4.90
N HIS A 208 -5.44 3.29 -4.76
CA HIS A 208 -4.98 3.97 -3.55
C HIS A 208 -6.00 3.86 -2.41
N ILE A 209 -7.19 4.45 -2.56
CA ILE A 209 -8.24 4.39 -1.53
C ILE A 209 -8.89 3.01 -1.56
N PRO A 210 -9.01 2.30 -0.42
CA PRO A 210 -9.53 0.95 -0.38
C PRO A 210 -11.04 0.89 -0.64
N VAL A 211 -11.51 -0.26 -1.13
CA VAL A 211 -12.94 -0.53 -1.29
C VAL A 211 -13.64 -0.72 0.08
N PRO A 212 -14.92 -0.35 0.21
CA PRO A 212 -15.69 -0.54 1.46
C PRO A 212 -15.73 -1.97 1.96
N GLU A 213 -15.59 -2.96 1.06
CA GLU A 213 -15.57 -4.39 1.38
C GLU A 213 -14.43 -4.83 2.28
N GLU A 214 -13.37 -4.03 2.42
CA GLU A 214 -12.32 -4.31 3.41
C GLU A 214 -12.86 -4.44 4.83
N TYR A 215 -13.91 -3.69 5.19
CA TYR A 215 -14.58 -3.86 6.47
C TYR A 215 -15.15 -5.27 6.68
N ARG A 216 -15.32 -6.05 5.62
CA ARG A 216 -15.73 -7.46 5.71
C ARG A 216 -14.62 -8.37 6.26
N LEU A 217 -13.37 -7.91 6.27
CA LEU A 217 -12.25 -8.57 6.96
C LEU A 217 -12.24 -8.29 8.47
N LEU A 218 -13.05 -7.34 8.92
CA LEU A 218 -13.10 -6.88 10.29
C LEU A 218 -14.34 -7.41 11.03
N ARG A 219 -14.25 -7.44 12.33
CA ARG A 219 -15.37 -7.65 13.26
C ARG A 219 -15.39 -6.58 14.34
N LYS A 220 -16.56 -6.27 14.88
CA LYS A 220 -16.67 -5.40 16.05
C LYS A 220 -15.90 -5.99 17.23
N ALA A 221 -15.15 -5.13 17.91
CA ALA A 221 -14.40 -5.50 19.10
C ALA A 221 -15.33 -5.82 20.26
N ARG A 222 -14.97 -6.80 21.08
CA ARG A 222 -15.60 -7.08 22.37
C ARG A 222 -15.11 -6.08 23.41
N ILE A 223 -15.84 -5.94 24.52
CA ILE A 223 -15.56 -4.93 25.55
C ILE A 223 -14.12 -5.00 26.10
N TRP A 224 -13.57 -6.21 26.26
CA TRP A 224 -12.19 -6.40 26.74
C TRP A 224 -11.11 -6.22 25.67
N GLU A 225 -11.51 -6.15 24.39
CA GLU A 225 -10.62 -5.89 23.24
C GLU A 225 -10.51 -4.39 22.93
N LEU A 226 -11.41 -3.56 23.46
CA LEU A 226 -11.48 -2.13 23.15
C LEU A 226 -10.14 -1.38 23.28
N PRO A 227 -9.25 -1.69 24.26
CA PRO A 227 -7.94 -1.05 24.35
C PRO A 227 -6.98 -1.40 23.19
N PHE A 228 -7.29 -2.45 22.42
CA PHE A 228 -6.47 -2.97 21.34
C PHE A 228 -7.13 -2.86 19.96
N ALA A 229 -8.36 -2.40 19.91
CA ALA A 229 -9.17 -2.34 18.72
C ALA A 229 -9.03 -0.99 18.00
N ALA A 230 -8.92 -1.01 16.68
CA ALA A 230 -8.90 0.21 15.88
C ALA A 230 -10.30 0.88 15.87
N LYS A 231 -10.32 2.20 15.92
CA LYS A 231 -11.56 2.97 15.74
C LYS A 231 -11.92 2.94 14.25
N GLY A 232 -13.18 2.67 13.93
CA GLY A 232 -13.65 2.78 12.56
C GLY A 232 -13.57 4.21 12.03
N PHE A 233 -13.53 4.35 10.71
CA PHE A 233 -13.49 5.63 10.04
C PHE A 233 -14.90 6.16 9.77
N ASN A 234 -15.06 7.47 9.70
CA ASN A 234 -16.26 8.24 9.37
C ASN A 234 -17.57 7.62 9.91
N THR A 235 -18.50 7.19 9.06
CA THR A 235 -19.79 6.61 9.47
C THR A 235 -19.64 5.37 10.35
N LYS A 236 -18.49 4.69 10.29
CA LYS A 236 -18.14 3.52 11.12
C LYS A 236 -17.45 3.90 12.44
N SER A 237 -17.20 5.20 12.68
CA SER A 237 -16.43 5.73 13.84
C SER A 237 -17.05 5.50 15.21
N GLY A 238 -18.36 5.18 15.28
CA GLY A 238 -19.05 4.77 16.51
C GLY A 238 -18.64 3.38 17.02
N ASN A 239 -17.90 2.61 16.25
CA ASN A 239 -17.48 1.25 16.60
C ASN A 239 -15.94 1.13 16.61
N ARG A 240 -15.47 0.08 17.31
CA ARG A 240 -14.08 -0.36 17.25
C ARG A 240 -14.01 -1.76 16.65
N TYR A 241 -12.94 -2.02 15.93
CA TYR A 241 -12.79 -3.21 15.11
C TYR A 241 -11.50 -3.98 15.42
N MET A 242 -11.58 -5.28 15.21
CA MET A 242 -10.46 -6.22 15.22
C MET A 242 -10.49 -7.03 13.92
N LEU A 243 -9.36 -7.55 13.50
CA LEU A 243 -9.31 -8.49 12.37
C LEU A 243 -10.13 -9.74 12.67
N LYS A 244 -10.78 -10.30 11.66
CA LYS A 244 -11.37 -11.64 11.71
C LYS A 244 -10.26 -12.71 11.77
N LYS A 245 -10.64 -13.89 12.25
CA LYS A 245 -9.76 -15.06 12.16
C LYS A 245 -9.52 -15.42 10.69
N GLY A 246 -8.28 -15.69 10.35
CA GLY A 246 -7.86 -16.00 8.98
C GLY A 246 -7.37 -14.78 8.18
N CYS A 247 -7.50 -13.57 8.73
CA CYS A 247 -6.80 -12.40 8.22
C CYS A 247 -5.39 -12.33 8.82
N GLU A 248 -4.46 -11.77 8.05
CA GLU A 248 -3.06 -11.59 8.43
C GLU A 248 -2.73 -10.11 8.61
N GLY A 249 -1.57 -9.79 9.20
CA GLY A 249 -1.08 -8.43 9.31
C GLY A 249 -1.62 -7.65 10.52
N TYR A 250 -1.60 -6.33 10.43
CA TYR A 250 -1.89 -5.41 11.53
C TYR A 250 -2.94 -4.38 11.12
N LEU A 251 -3.93 -4.19 11.99
CA LEU A 251 -4.95 -3.16 11.90
C LEU A 251 -4.58 -2.03 12.87
N GLY A 252 -3.96 -0.97 12.35
CA GLY A 252 -3.50 0.18 13.13
C GLY A 252 -4.53 1.30 13.21
N GLU A 253 -5.37 1.40 12.19
CA GLU A 253 -6.45 2.39 12.08
C GLU A 253 -7.66 1.78 11.36
N GLY A 254 -8.81 2.45 11.42
CA GLY A 254 -9.99 2.00 10.67
C GLY A 254 -9.78 2.27 9.19
N PRO A 255 -10.08 1.31 8.29
CA PRO A 255 -9.95 1.54 6.85
C PRO A 255 -10.69 2.80 6.40
N CYS A 256 -9.97 3.67 5.71
CA CYS A 256 -10.48 4.96 5.25
C CYS A 256 -11.09 4.83 3.84
N SER A 257 -12.00 3.88 3.66
CA SER A 257 -12.75 3.68 2.43
C SER A 257 -13.87 4.71 2.27
N PRO A 258 -14.41 4.89 1.06
CA PRO A 258 -15.68 5.58 0.85
C PRO A 258 -16.79 5.00 1.75
N ASP A 259 -17.78 5.85 2.09
CA ASP A 259 -18.97 5.42 2.82
C ASP A 259 -20.07 4.89 1.89
N ILE A 260 -19.88 5.06 0.60
CA ILE A 260 -20.77 4.63 -0.49
C ILE A 260 -20.19 3.36 -1.10
N ASP A 261 -21.03 2.37 -1.31
CA ASP A 261 -20.73 1.21 -2.16
C ASP A 261 -20.94 1.62 -3.62
N ASP A 262 -19.87 1.66 -4.39
CA ASP A 262 -19.89 2.10 -5.80
C ASP A 262 -20.12 0.95 -6.79
N GLY A 263 -20.18 -0.30 -6.30
CA GLY A 263 -20.35 -1.50 -7.12
C GLY A 263 -19.04 -1.98 -7.79
N GLN A 264 -17.90 -1.35 -7.54
CA GLN A 264 -16.62 -1.74 -8.12
C GLN A 264 -16.25 -3.18 -7.76
N PHE A 265 -16.38 -3.56 -6.49
CA PHE A 265 -16.07 -4.91 -6.03
C PHE A 265 -16.98 -5.97 -6.68
N ASP A 266 -18.27 -5.66 -6.85
CA ASP A 266 -19.21 -6.54 -7.56
C ASP A 266 -18.85 -6.67 -9.05
N SER A 267 -18.35 -5.62 -9.68
CA SER A 267 -17.82 -5.65 -11.04
C SER A 267 -16.62 -6.60 -11.15
N TRP A 268 -15.68 -6.60 -10.19
CA TRP A 268 -14.56 -7.55 -10.18
C TRP A 268 -15.03 -9.00 -10.12
N LYS A 269 -16.05 -9.30 -9.30
CA LYS A 269 -16.66 -10.64 -9.23
C LYS A 269 -17.35 -11.01 -10.53
N LYS A 270 -18.05 -10.07 -11.14
CA LYS A 270 -18.80 -10.26 -12.40
C LYS A 270 -17.87 -10.59 -13.56
N VAL A 271 -16.77 -9.86 -13.74
CA VAL A 271 -15.83 -10.13 -14.82
C VAL A 271 -15.00 -11.38 -14.55
N GLY A 272 -14.70 -11.66 -13.27
CA GLY A 272 -13.85 -12.77 -12.83
C GLY A 272 -12.37 -12.55 -13.15
N GLY A 273 -11.53 -13.44 -12.66
CA GLY A 273 -10.07 -13.37 -12.88
C GLY A 273 -9.31 -12.44 -11.95
N VAL A 274 -9.97 -11.52 -11.22
CA VAL A 274 -9.30 -10.70 -10.20
C VAL A 274 -8.93 -11.57 -9.01
N LEU A 275 -7.64 -11.84 -8.82
CA LEU A 275 -7.12 -12.65 -7.72
C LEU A 275 -6.91 -11.84 -6.46
N GLY A 276 -6.54 -10.57 -6.60
CA GLY A 276 -6.29 -9.68 -5.47
C GLY A 276 -6.33 -8.21 -5.84
N ALA A 277 -6.61 -7.38 -4.83
CA ALA A 277 -6.54 -5.93 -4.91
C ALA A 277 -5.67 -5.40 -3.76
N PHE A 278 -4.81 -4.43 -4.07
CA PHE A 278 -3.80 -3.88 -3.18
C PHE A 278 -3.98 -2.37 -3.07
N PHE A 279 -4.05 -1.87 -1.83
CA PHE A 279 -4.40 -0.50 -1.52
C PHE A 279 -3.31 0.20 -0.72
N GLY A 280 -3.17 1.52 -0.87
CA GLY A 280 -2.41 2.42 -0.01
C GLY A 280 -3.30 3.13 0.99
N HIS A 281 -3.11 4.45 1.17
CA HIS A 281 -3.96 5.38 1.89
C HIS A 281 -3.95 5.26 3.42
N ASP A 282 -4.09 4.06 3.97
CA ASP A 282 -4.05 3.79 5.40
C ASP A 282 -2.61 3.55 5.87
N HIS A 283 -1.95 4.58 6.39
CA HIS A 283 -0.52 4.50 6.70
C HIS A 283 -0.15 3.48 7.79
N LEU A 284 -1.12 3.05 8.61
CA LEU A 284 -0.87 2.17 9.75
C LEU A 284 -1.33 0.73 9.50
N ASN A 285 -2.01 0.47 8.38
CA ASN A 285 -2.62 -0.81 8.05
C ASN A 285 -1.74 -1.63 7.10
N ASP A 286 -1.48 -2.88 7.45
CA ASP A 286 -0.83 -3.85 6.55
C ASP A 286 -1.58 -5.18 6.50
N PHE A 287 -2.84 -5.18 6.98
CA PHE A 287 -3.64 -6.39 7.04
C PHE A 287 -4.12 -6.84 5.65
N SER A 288 -4.46 -8.12 5.58
CA SER A 288 -4.98 -8.73 4.36
C SER A 288 -5.87 -9.94 4.66
N GLY A 289 -6.65 -10.33 3.68
CA GLY A 289 -7.52 -11.50 3.76
C GLY A 289 -8.40 -11.67 2.53
N TYR A 290 -9.19 -12.73 2.49
CA TYR A 290 -10.08 -13.02 1.37
C TYR A 290 -11.51 -12.54 1.64
N VAL A 291 -12.09 -11.87 0.66
CA VAL A 291 -13.51 -11.53 0.59
C VAL A 291 -14.08 -12.07 -0.72
N ASP A 292 -15.04 -12.96 -0.64
CA ASP A 292 -15.69 -13.61 -1.81
C ASP A 292 -14.68 -14.20 -2.84
N GLY A 293 -13.53 -14.70 -2.36
CA GLY A 293 -12.50 -15.29 -3.20
C GLY A 293 -11.45 -14.31 -3.74
N ILE A 294 -11.62 -13.00 -3.55
CA ILE A 294 -10.63 -11.98 -3.92
C ILE A 294 -9.80 -11.61 -2.68
N TYR A 295 -8.48 -11.59 -2.83
CA TYR A 295 -7.55 -11.20 -1.78
C TYR A 295 -7.50 -9.67 -1.70
N LEU A 296 -7.89 -9.09 -0.56
CA LEU A 296 -7.79 -7.66 -0.30
C LEU A 296 -6.61 -7.41 0.65
N ALA A 297 -5.76 -6.45 0.33
CA ALA A 297 -4.56 -6.18 1.11
C ALA A 297 -4.27 -4.69 1.21
N GLN A 298 -4.28 -4.19 2.42
CA GLN A 298 -3.74 -2.88 2.77
C GLN A 298 -2.21 -2.88 2.73
N HIS A 299 -1.62 -1.80 2.25
CA HIS A 299 -0.20 -1.57 2.26
C HIS A 299 0.14 -0.35 3.12
N LYS A 300 0.75 -0.60 4.26
CA LYS A 300 1.24 0.43 5.17
C LYS A 300 2.25 1.34 4.47
N THR A 301 2.32 2.60 4.88
CA THR A 301 3.30 3.54 4.33
C THR A 301 4.72 2.96 4.28
N ALA A 302 5.41 3.15 3.17
CA ALA A 302 6.84 2.93 3.03
C ALA A 302 7.65 4.22 3.31
N GLY A 303 6.96 5.35 3.46
CA GLY A 303 7.51 6.66 3.77
C GLY A 303 7.65 6.96 5.27
N PHE A 304 8.22 8.14 5.55
CA PHE A 304 8.41 8.67 6.90
C PHE A 304 8.00 10.15 7.00
N ARG A 305 7.44 10.75 5.94
CA ARG A 305 7.04 12.17 5.88
C ARG A 305 5.72 12.47 6.53
N ALA A 306 4.74 11.61 6.29
CA ALA A 306 3.44 11.69 6.94
C ALA A 306 3.46 10.89 8.25
N TYR A 307 2.31 10.79 8.92
CA TYR A 307 2.22 9.92 10.10
C TYR A 307 2.56 8.47 9.73
N THR A 308 3.29 7.81 10.60
CA THR A 308 3.86 6.49 10.35
C THR A 308 3.76 5.57 11.56
N ASP A 309 3.84 4.28 11.33
CA ASP A 309 3.93 3.26 12.39
C ASP A 309 5.39 3.01 12.83
N GLY A 310 6.21 4.03 12.77
CA GLY A 310 7.61 4.00 13.13
C GLY A 310 8.44 3.09 12.22
N CYS A 311 9.35 2.33 12.81
CA CYS A 311 10.17 1.37 12.05
C CYS A 311 9.39 0.12 11.57
N ARG A 312 8.06 0.17 11.56
CA ARG A 312 7.18 -0.81 10.93
C ARG A 312 6.62 -0.34 9.57
N SER A 313 7.10 0.81 9.04
CA SER A 313 6.97 1.12 7.61
C SER A 313 7.45 -0.07 6.79
N CYS A 314 6.78 -0.42 5.71
CA CYS A 314 7.00 -1.73 5.07
C CYS A 314 7.01 -1.67 3.54
N VAL A 315 7.40 -2.78 2.96
CA VAL A 315 7.24 -3.13 1.56
C VAL A 315 6.51 -4.45 1.45
N ARG A 316 5.80 -4.67 0.34
CA ARG A 316 5.14 -5.95 0.03
C ARG A 316 5.65 -6.47 -1.30
N LEU A 317 6.12 -7.71 -1.29
CA LEU A 317 6.49 -8.46 -2.49
C LEU A 317 5.32 -9.35 -2.90
N LEU A 318 4.98 -9.33 -4.19
CA LEU A 318 4.08 -10.29 -4.82
C LEU A 318 4.89 -11.11 -5.81
N THR A 319 4.68 -12.42 -5.83
CA THR A 319 5.36 -13.32 -6.77
C THR A 319 4.33 -14.16 -7.52
N LEU A 320 4.33 -14.03 -8.85
CA LEU A 320 3.54 -14.82 -9.77
C LEU A 320 4.36 -15.98 -10.32
N ASP A 321 3.68 -17.09 -10.64
CA ASP A 321 4.23 -18.23 -11.37
C ASP A 321 3.47 -18.43 -12.68
N GLU A 322 4.20 -18.44 -13.81
CA GLU A 322 3.62 -18.65 -15.14
C GLU A 322 2.87 -19.98 -15.26
N ASN A 323 3.27 -20.99 -14.45
CA ASN A 323 2.68 -22.32 -14.44
C ASN A 323 1.48 -22.46 -13.51
N ASP A 324 1.24 -21.47 -12.63
CA ASP A 324 0.09 -21.44 -11.73
C ASP A 324 -0.43 -19.99 -11.57
N LEU A 325 -1.13 -19.52 -12.58
CA LEU A 325 -1.70 -18.17 -12.65
C LEU A 325 -2.97 -18.01 -11.80
N GLY A 326 -3.45 -19.07 -11.18
CA GLY A 326 -4.60 -19.04 -10.26
C GLY A 326 -4.23 -18.71 -8.82
N SER A 327 -2.96 -18.63 -8.50
CA SER A 327 -2.44 -18.31 -7.17
C SER A 327 -1.24 -17.35 -7.23
N PHE A 328 -0.82 -16.85 -6.09
CA PHE A 328 0.37 -16.04 -5.95
C PHE A 328 0.93 -16.14 -4.53
N GLU A 329 2.21 -15.84 -4.39
CA GLU A 329 2.87 -15.70 -3.10
C GLU A 329 2.97 -14.23 -2.73
N GLN A 330 2.89 -13.91 -1.43
CA GLN A 330 3.13 -12.57 -0.93
C GLN A 330 4.04 -12.60 0.30
N GLU A 331 4.90 -11.59 0.42
CA GLU A 331 5.75 -11.37 1.60
C GLU A 331 5.66 -9.90 2.00
N LEU A 332 5.29 -9.62 3.25
CA LEU A 332 5.36 -8.30 3.86
C LEU A 332 6.64 -8.20 4.70
N ARG A 333 7.40 -7.10 4.55
CA ARG A 333 8.62 -6.90 5.34
C ARG A 333 8.75 -5.46 5.79
N HIS A 334 8.95 -5.29 7.10
CA HIS A 334 9.09 -3.99 7.73
C HIS A 334 10.54 -3.47 7.68
N PHE A 335 10.71 -2.15 7.75
CA PHE A 335 12.00 -1.45 7.77
C PHE A 335 12.99 -2.08 8.77
N LYS A 336 12.54 -2.34 10.01
CA LYS A 336 13.37 -2.95 11.07
C LYS A 336 13.87 -4.36 10.74
N GLU A 337 13.15 -5.10 9.88
CA GLU A 337 13.47 -6.48 9.51
C GLU A 337 14.57 -6.59 8.44
N PHE A 338 14.91 -5.44 7.83
CA PHE A 338 16.09 -5.30 6.99
C PHE A 338 17.36 -4.97 7.81
N GLY A 339 17.25 -4.85 9.14
CA GLY A 339 18.38 -4.45 9.99
C GLY A 339 18.79 -2.98 9.86
N LEU A 340 17.90 -2.13 9.33
CA LEU A 340 18.16 -0.73 9.07
C LEU A 340 18.01 0.12 10.34
N GLU A 341 18.87 1.15 10.46
CA GLU A 341 18.76 2.16 11.50
C GLU A 341 17.96 3.35 10.99
N CYS A 342 16.86 3.68 11.70
CA CYS A 342 16.04 4.85 11.43
C CYS A 342 16.66 6.07 12.10
N GLU A 343 16.91 7.13 11.32
CA GLU A 343 17.51 8.39 11.79
C GLU A 343 16.47 9.50 11.97
N CYS A 344 15.42 9.51 11.16
CA CYS A 344 14.41 10.58 11.15
C CYS A 344 13.49 10.58 12.37
N LEU A 345 13.32 9.44 13.05
CA LEU A 345 12.39 9.30 14.17
C LEU A 345 13.10 9.33 15.52
N GLY A 346 12.52 10.04 16.49
CA GLY A 346 12.94 10.01 17.87
C GLY A 346 12.76 8.62 18.52
N PRO A 347 13.44 8.32 19.64
CA PRO A 347 13.47 6.97 20.25
C PRO A 347 12.10 6.37 20.57
N ILE A 348 11.12 7.21 20.89
CA ILE A 348 9.75 6.80 21.17
C ILE A 348 9.06 6.42 19.86
N PHE A 349 9.10 7.29 18.86
CA PHE A 349 8.40 7.11 17.58
C PHE A 349 8.99 6.02 16.69
N LYS A 350 10.20 5.56 16.95
CA LYS A 350 10.74 4.32 16.35
C LYS A 350 9.94 3.08 16.75
N ARG A 351 9.19 3.13 17.86
CA ARG A 351 8.45 2.00 18.44
C ARG A 351 6.96 2.19 18.46
N ILE A 352 6.49 3.40 18.26
CA ILE A 352 5.11 3.85 18.44
C ILE A 352 4.70 4.68 17.24
N SER A 353 3.49 4.46 16.71
CA SER A 353 2.87 5.39 15.78
C SER A 353 2.63 6.75 16.47
N ASP A 354 2.71 7.81 15.70
CA ASP A 354 2.37 9.17 16.11
C ASP A 354 0.86 9.46 16.07
N ARG A 355 0.04 8.54 15.53
CA ARG A 355 -1.41 8.70 15.54
C ARG A 355 -2.04 8.39 16.91
N GLN A 356 -2.97 9.24 17.33
CA GLN A 356 -3.62 9.20 18.65
C GLN A 356 -4.36 7.87 18.93
N SER A 357 -4.97 7.24 17.93
CA SER A 357 -5.66 5.95 18.08
C SER A 357 -4.70 4.81 18.40
N THR A 358 -3.51 4.79 17.77
CA THR A 358 -2.46 3.81 18.02
C THR A 358 -1.75 4.10 19.36
N ASN A 359 -1.58 5.37 19.71
CA ASN A 359 -1.00 5.78 20.99
C ASN A 359 -1.83 5.28 22.18
N MET A 360 -3.15 5.24 22.08
CA MET A 360 -4.01 4.65 23.10
C MET A 360 -3.79 3.14 23.28
N HIS A 361 -3.59 2.39 22.18
CA HIS A 361 -3.26 0.96 22.24
C HIS A 361 -1.92 0.71 22.91
N ILE A 362 -0.95 1.55 22.62
CA ILE A 362 0.40 1.45 23.20
C ILE A 362 0.38 1.87 24.65
N ALA A 363 -0.32 2.95 25.00
CA ALA A 363 -0.51 3.34 26.39
C ALA A 363 -1.16 2.18 27.19
N ALA A 364 -2.17 1.52 26.63
CA ALA A 364 -2.80 0.36 27.27
C ALA A 364 -1.83 -0.83 27.43
N LYS A 365 -0.97 -1.10 26.44
CA LYS A 365 0.06 -2.14 26.51
C LYS A 365 1.14 -1.81 27.55
N ILE A 366 1.58 -0.55 27.60
CA ILE A 366 2.58 -0.07 28.59
C ILE A 366 2.00 -0.17 30.01
N LEU A 367 0.74 0.28 30.23
CA LEU A 367 0.07 0.19 31.51
C LEU A 367 -0.15 -1.27 31.92
N GLY A 368 -0.51 -2.15 30.98
CA GLY A 368 -0.63 -3.58 31.22
C GLY A 368 0.68 -4.24 31.61
N ALA A 369 1.78 -3.90 30.92
CA ALA A 369 3.11 -4.39 31.24
C ALA A 369 3.60 -3.87 32.60
N ALA A 370 3.37 -2.60 32.93
CA ALA A 370 3.70 -2.01 34.23
C ALA A 370 2.91 -2.66 35.37
N ALA A 371 1.61 -2.90 35.19
CA ALA A 371 0.78 -3.61 36.14
C ALA A 371 1.23 -5.07 36.34
N GLY A 372 1.59 -5.77 35.28
CA GLY A 372 2.15 -7.12 35.32
C GLY A 372 3.49 -7.19 36.09
N THR A 373 4.40 -6.24 35.84
CA THR A 373 5.67 -6.16 36.57
C THR A 373 5.48 -5.84 38.04
N ALA A 374 4.56 -4.95 38.38
CA ALA A 374 4.21 -4.66 39.76
C ALA A 374 3.63 -5.89 40.51
N ALA A 375 2.73 -6.63 39.85
CA ALA A 375 2.15 -7.86 40.40
C ALA A 375 3.22 -8.95 40.64
N LEU A 376 4.17 -9.12 39.68
CA LEU A 376 5.30 -10.04 39.84
C LEU A 376 6.22 -9.64 41.01
N ALA A 377 6.53 -8.34 41.16
CA ALA A 377 7.34 -7.83 42.26
C ALA A 377 6.67 -8.03 43.63
N ILE A 378 5.36 -7.81 43.71
CA ILE A 378 4.58 -8.07 44.93
C ILE A 378 4.57 -9.59 45.21
N GLY A 379 4.30 -10.43 44.21
CA GLY A 379 4.32 -11.88 44.37
C GLY A 379 5.68 -12.42 44.84
N ALA A 380 6.79 -11.92 44.26
CA ALA A 380 8.15 -12.25 44.65
C ALA A 380 8.42 -11.84 46.14
N LYS A 381 7.95 -10.65 46.54
CA LYS A 381 8.09 -10.16 47.90
C LYS A 381 7.32 -11.05 48.93
N TYR A 382 6.13 -11.53 48.56
CA TYR A 382 5.38 -12.46 49.40
C TYR A 382 6.08 -13.83 49.50
N ILE A 383 6.62 -14.38 48.39
CA ILE A 383 7.37 -15.63 48.38
C ILE A 383 8.64 -15.54 49.25
N ILE A 384 9.38 -14.46 49.13
CA ILE A 384 10.58 -14.19 49.97
C ILE A 384 10.19 -14.12 51.42
N LYS A 385 9.12 -13.38 51.79
CA LYS A 385 8.64 -13.25 53.18
C LYS A 385 8.20 -14.63 53.73
N ALA A 386 7.50 -15.45 52.96
CA ALA A 386 7.08 -16.78 53.33
C ALA A 386 8.28 -17.76 53.55
N LYS A 387 9.37 -17.61 52.74
CA LYS A 387 10.59 -18.40 52.92
C LYS A 387 11.41 -17.97 54.12
N LEU A 388 11.45 -16.67 54.42
CA LEU A 388 12.16 -16.12 55.61
C LEU A 388 11.43 -16.45 56.91
N GLY A 389 10.07 -16.44 56.92
CA GLY A 389 9.26 -16.82 58.09
C GLY A 389 9.44 -18.28 58.47
N LYS A 390 9.66 -19.18 57.54
CA LYS A 390 9.94 -20.61 57.78
C LYS A 390 11.36 -20.89 58.29
N LYS A 391 12.31 -19.95 58.22
CA LYS A 391 13.69 -20.08 58.74
C LYS A 391 13.82 -19.62 60.21
N GLY A 392 12.82 -18.93 60.73
CA GLY A 392 12.82 -18.46 62.12
C GLY A 392 12.14 -19.40 63.11
N GLU A 393 11.62 -20.54 62.63
CA GLU A 393 10.95 -21.57 63.49
C GLU A 393 11.76 -22.88 63.57
N LYS A 394 13.07 -22.81 63.34
CA LYS A 394 13.97 -23.94 63.60
C LYS A 394 15.01 -23.64 64.65
#